data_0c7c0e34f908f3d20454f6f6b71feb57
#
_entry.id   0c7c0e34f908f3d20454f6f6b71feb57
#
_cell.length_a   1.000
_cell.length_b   1.000
_cell.length_c   1.000
_cell.angle_alpha   90.00
_cell.angle_beta   90.00
_cell.angle_gamma   90.00
#
_symmetry.space_group_name_H-M   'P 1'
#
loop_
_entity.id
_entity.type
_entity.pdbx_description
1 polymer ?
#
loop_
_entity_poly.entity_id
_entity_poly.type
_entity_poly.pdbx_seq_one_letter_code
_entity_poly.pdbx_strand_id
1 'polypeptide(L)'
;MIRSVIQAGFGNQLFQYATAYVLAKELGQELELDVSWFSYIQKSQKVSVRENNLSKLALDMPNFMGRAKDFSAYRFRVKFGFPKKIRLHGKACPFICENINACREDQSALFQNIGKNGAVLYGFWQNLNYFDKYLLDLKRQFVPNYALEKESADILQQIQTVNSVGVHIRRGDFVKLGWDKGQEYYDKGLEWFKKQFPDCQFFIVSDDVQWVKERYGNREDVVIVDVNTQTKDIDEFFLLANCNHQFISESTFGWWAAYLNTNPNKKVLAPKEAKGNIFDLGWEKL
;
A
#
# COMPACT_ATOMS: atom_id res chain seq x y z
N MET A 1 10.99 -17.35 -13.98
CA MET A 1 11.21 -16.20 -13.06
C MET A 1 10.15 -15.14 -13.31
N ILE A 2 9.51 -14.63 -12.27
CA ILE A 2 8.62 -13.47 -12.33
C ILE A 2 9.41 -12.23 -11.94
N ARG A 3 9.32 -11.16 -12.73
CA ARG A 3 9.88 -9.85 -12.37
C ARG A 3 8.74 -8.85 -12.24
N SER A 4 8.61 -8.20 -11.08
CA SER A 4 7.66 -7.11 -10.85
C SER A 4 8.36 -5.77 -10.85
N VAL A 5 7.86 -4.81 -11.63
CA VAL A 5 8.33 -3.42 -11.59
C VAL A 5 7.67 -2.72 -10.41
N ILE A 6 8.46 -2.37 -9.41
CA ILE A 6 8.00 -1.71 -8.17
C ILE A 6 8.08 -0.19 -8.34
N GLN A 7 6.94 0.48 -8.10
CA GLN A 7 6.81 1.93 -8.33
C GLN A 7 5.77 2.57 -7.41
N ALA A 8 5.79 3.89 -7.34
CA ALA A 8 4.83 4.73 -6.61
C ALA A 8 4.91 4.60 -5.07
N GLY A 9 3.83 4.97 -4.36
CA GLY A 9 3.77 4.97 -2.91
C GLY A 9 3.70 3.56 -2.31
N PHE A 10 3.94 3.47 -1.00
CA PHE A 10 4.12 2.20 -0.29
C PHE A 10 2.95 1.22 -0.47
N GLY A 11 1.69 1.67 -0.35
CA GLY A 11 0.55 0.79 -0.58
C GLY A 11 0.50 0.18 -1.99
N ASN A 12 0.94 0.90 -3.02
CA ASN A 12 1.06 0.35 -4.38
C ASN A 12 2.20 -0.68 -4.47
N GLN A 13 3.32 -0.46 -3.77
CA GLN A 13 4.42 -1.43 -3.71
C GLN A 13 3.95 -2.76 -3.10
N LEU A 14 3.08 -2.71 -2.07
CA LEU A 14 2.50 -3.91 -1.45
C LEU A 14 1.61 -4.69 -2.44
N PHE A 15 0.76 -4.03 -3.24
CA PHE A 15 -0.03 -4.69 -4.28
C PHE A 15 0.84 -5.34 -5.34
N GLN A 16 1.88 -4.65 -5.80
CA GLN A 16 2.83 -5.14 -6.80
C GLN A 16 3.60 -6.35 -6.31
N TYR A 17 4.06 -6.31 -5.06
CA TYR A 17 4.72 -7.46 -4.42
C TYR A 17 3.75 -8.63 -4.24
N ALA A 18 2.58 -8.39 -3.64
CA ALA A 18 1.61 -9.44 -3.33
C ALA A 18 1.22 -10.25 -4.57
N THR A 19 0.87 -9.55 -5.66
CA THR A 19 0.51 -10.20 -6.93
C THR A 19 1.68 -11.00 -7.52
N ALA A 20 2.87 -10.41 -7.54
CA ALA A 20 4.05 -11.08 -8.10
C ALA A 20 4.52 -12.26 -7.24
N TYR A 21 4.45 -12.15 -5.90
CA TYR A 21 4.75 -13.22 -4.96
C TYR A 21 3.84 -14.42 -5.18
N VAL A 22 2.53 -14.18 -5.28
CA VAL A 22 1.56 -15.26 -5.52
C VAL A 22 1.80 -15.95 -6.85
N LEU A 23 1.98 -15.20 -7.92
CA LEU A 23 2.30 -15.77 -9.24
C LEU A 23 3.61 -16.57 -9.23
N ALA A 24 4.66 -16.06 -8.60
CA ALA A 24 5.94 -16.76 -8.49
C ALA A 24 5.78 -18.07 -7.71
N LYS A 25 5.07 -18.04 -6.58
CA LYS A 25 4.82 -19.20 -5.73
C LYS A 25 3.99 -20.28 -6.46
N GLU A 26 2.90 -19.90 -7.13
CA GLU A 26 2.03 -20.82 -7.86
C GLU A 26 2.70 -21.45 -9.07
N LEU A 27 3.57 -20.71 -9.74
CA LEU A 27 4.29 -21.19 -10.91
C LEU A 27 5.61 -21.88 -10.55
N GLY A 28 5.98 -21.97 -9.26
CA GLY A 28 7.26 -22.52 -8.81
C GLY A 28 8.45 -21.76 -9.40
N GLN A 29 8.35 -20.44 -9.48
CA GLN A 29 9.36 -19.59 -10.09
C GLN A 29 9.98 -18.63 -9.06
N GLU A 30 11.19 -18.19 -9.32
CA GLU A 30 11.84 -17.12 -8.54
C GLU A 30 11.17 -15.78 -8.82
N LEU A 31 11.22 -14.87 -7.82
CA LEU A 31 10.74 -13.51 -7.91
C LEU A 31 11.91 -12.51 -7.94
N GLU A 32 11.86 -11.56 -8.85
CA GLU A 32 12.71 -10.36 -8.86
C GLU A 32 11.85 -9.11 -8.72
N LEU A 33 12.29 -8.17 -7.87
CA LEU A 33 11.64 -6.90 -7.63
C LEU A 33 12.48 -5.79 -8.28
N ASP A 34 12.01 -5.29 -9.43
CA ASP A 34 12.71 -4.24 -10.17
C ASP A 34 12.36 -2.87 -9.57
N VAL A 35 13.31 -2.31 -8.81
CA VAL A 35 13.21 -1.03 -8.12
C VAL A 35 13.80 0.15 -8.92
N SER A 36 14.00 -0.03 -10.21
CA SER A 36 14.60 0.98 -11.09
C SER A 36 13.83 2.30 -11.18
N TRP A 37 12.52 2.27 -10.86
CA TRP A 37 11.67 3.46 -10.80
C TRP A 37 12.16 4.49 -9.80
N PHE A 38 12.60 4.07 -8.62
CA PHE A 38 13.05 4.99 -7.57
C PHE A 38 14.28 5.79 -8.01
N SER A 39 15.27 5.12 -8.58
CA SER A 39 16.45 5.79 -9.15
C SER A 39 16.10 6.69 -10.34
N TYR A 40 15.09 6.34 -11.13
CA TYR A 40 14.59 7.13 -12.25
C TYR A 40 13.90 8.41 -11.76
N ILE A 41 13.01 8.32 -10.77
CA ILE A 41 12.25 9.46 -10.23
C ILE A 41 13.15 10.47 -9.51
N GLN A 42 14.11 10.02 -8.72
CA GLN A 42 15.10 10.89 -8.07
C GLN A 42 15.82 11.80 -9.06
N LYS A 43 16.13 11.29 -10.27
CA LYS A 43 16.75 12.08 -11.34
C LYS A 43 15.80 13.07 -12.01
N SER A 44 14.49 12.81 -11.97
CA SER A 44 13.49 13.59 -12.71
C SER A 44 13.01 14.85 -11.98
N GLN A 45 13.21 14.96 -10.66
CA GLN A 45 12.77 16.04 -9.76
C GLN A 45 11.28 16.45 -9.88
N LYS A 46 10.44 15.62 -10.51
CA LYS A 46 9.05 15.98 -10.86
C LYS A 46 8.00 15.51 -9.86
N VAL A 47 8.35 14.66 -8.92
CA VAL A 47 7.41 14.03 -7.95
C VAL A 47 8.09 14.01 -6.59
N SER A 48 7.29 14.05 -5.50
CA SER A 48 7.81 13.84 -4.14
C SER A 48 8.68 12.59 -4.09
N VAL A 49 9.83 12.71 -3.44
CA VAL A 49 10.79 11.62 -3.29
C VAL A 49 10.07 10.42 -2.64
N ARG A 50 10.13 9.28 -3.29
CA ARG A 50 9.59 8.01 -2.79
C ARG A 50 10.74 7.02 -2.66
N GLU A 51 10.65 6.15 -1.67
CA GLU A 51 11.65 5.12 -1.41
C GLU A 51 11.09 3.72 -1.67
N ASN A 52 11.98 2.76 -1.85
CA ASN A 52 11.65 1.34 -1.84
C ASN A 52 11.44 0.88 -0.39
N ASN A 53 10.22 0.99 0.07
CA ASN A 53 9.85 0.61 1.44
C ASN A 53 9.69 -0.91 1.63
N LEU A 54 9.58 -1.68 0.56
CA LEU A 54 9.53 -3.15 0.64
C LEU A 54 10.80 -3.74 1.26
N SER A 55 11.96 -3.10 1.09
CA SER A 55 13.23 -3.55 1.68
C SER A 55 13.26 -3.52 3.21
N LYS A 56 12.31 -2.81 3.82
CA LYS A 56 12.16 -2.67 5.29
C LYS A 56 11.18 -3.69 5.89
N LEU A 57 10.66 -4.62 5.07
CA LEU A 57 9.69 -5.65 5.47
C LEU A 57 10.32 -7.04 5.53
N ALA A 58 9.71 -7.94 6.31
CA ALA A 58 10.13 -9.35 6.47
C ALA A 58 9.68 -10.23 5.29
N LEU A 59 10.04 -9.85 4.06
CA LEU A 59 9.63 -10.53 2.84
C LEU A 59 10.29 -11.91 2.67
N ASP A 60 9.55 -12.88 2.14
CA ASP A 60 10.08 -14.22 1.80
C ASP A 60 10.99 -14.18 0.57
N MET A 61 10.71 -13.28 -0.38
CA MET A 61 11.43 -13.18 -1.66
C MET A 61 11.96 -11.75 -1.91
N PRO A 62 12.91 -11.24 -1.10
CA PRO A 62 13.38 -9.85 -1.17
C PRO A 62 14.51 -9.64 -2.20
N ASN A 63 14.38 -10.16 -3.41
CA ASN A 63 15.39 -10.04 -4.46
C ASN A 63 15.22 -8.73 -5.25
N PHE A 64 15.82 -7.66 -4.74
CA PHE A 64 15.75 -6.31 -5.33
C PHE A 64 16.83 -6.09 -6.38
N MET A 65 16.43 -5.54 -7.53
CA MET A 65 17.33 -5.26 -8.63
C MET A 65 16.84 -4.07 -9.48
N GLY A 66 17.66 -3.63 -10.43
CA GLY A 66 17.29 -2.62 -11.42
C GLY A 66 18.14 -1.34 -11.34
N ARG A 67 18.24 -0.65 -12.47
CA ARG A 67 18.93 0.62 -12.64
C ARG A 67 18.01 1.61 -13.35
N ALA A 68 18.14 2.90 -13.15
CA ALA A 68 17.28 3.94 -13.74
C ALA A 68 17.01 3.78 -15.24
N LYS A 69 18.00 3.29 -16.01
CA LYS A 69 17.83 3.01 -17.45
C LYS A 69 16.82 1.91 -17.76
N ASP A 70 16.66 0.94 -16.85
CA ASP A 70 15.74 -0.19 -17.05
C ASP A 70 14.30 0.32 -17.02
N PHE A 71 13.96 1.21 -16.07
CA PHE A 71 12.64 1.84 -16.02
C PHE A 71 12.33 2.69 -17.26
N SER A 72 13.30 3.42 -17.78
CA SER A 72 13.15 4.18 -19.01
C SER A 72 12.75 3.30 -20.20
N ALA A 73 13.33 2.09 -20.28
CA ALA A 73 13.00 1.12 -21.31
C ALA A 73 11.56 0.58 -21.16
N TYR A 74 11.07 0.33 -19.93
CA TYR A 74 9.68 -0.08 -19.69
C TYR A 74 8.69 1.03 -20.10
N ARG A 75 8.93 2.28 -19.66
CA ARG A 75 8.11 3.43 -20.07
C ARG A 75 8.02 3.60 -21.57
N PHE A 76 9.14 3.46 -22.27
CA PHE A 76 9.18 3.55 -23.72
C PHE A 76 8.30 2.48 -24.36
N ARG A 77 8.37 1.23 -23.88
CA ARG A 77 7.51 0.14 -24.36
C ARG A 77 6.02 0.44 -24.17
N VAL A 78 5.64 0.88 -22.98
CA VAL A 78 4.25 1.23 -22.66
C VAL A 78 3.76 2.37 -23.55
N LYS A 79 4.56 3.45 -23.67
CA LYS A 79 4.18 4.64 -24.45
C LYS A 79 3.97 4.36 -25.96
N PHE A 80 4.77 3.48 -26.53
CA PHE A 80 4.77 3.24 -27.98
C PHE A 80 4.16 1.88 -28.38
N GLY A 81 3.56 1.15 -27.44
CA GLY A 81 2.91 -0.13 -27.72
C GLY A 81 3.86 -1.22 -28.25
N PHE A 82 5.16 -1.16 -27.91
CA PHE A 82 6.18 -2.08 -28.40
C PHE A 82 5.92 -3.53 -27.98
N PRO A 83 6.58 -4.53 -28.65
CA PRO A 83 6.23 -5.94 -28.56
C PRO A 83 5.98 -6.39 -27.13
N LYS A 84 4.91 -7.18 -26.94
CA LYS A 84 4.51 -7.82 -25.68
C LYS A 84 5.53 -8.82 -25.13
N LYS A 85 6.75 -8.89 -25.73
CA LYS A 85 7.87 -9.76 -25.30
C LYS A 85 9.12 -8.96 -24.98
N ILE A 86 9.82 -9.39 -23.95
CA ILE A 86 11.09 -8.83 -23.47
C ILE A 86 12.08 -9.97 -23.23
N ARG A 87 13.36 -9.67 -23.12
CA ARG A 87 14.37 -10.66 -22.68
C ARG A 87 14.66 -10.49 -21.20
N LEU A 88 14.46 -11.58 -20.45
CA LEU A 88 14.78 -11.69 -19.04
C LEU A 88 15.86 -12.77 -18.90
N HIS A 89 17.06 -12.41 -18.43
CA HIS A 89 18.22 -13.29 -18.34
C HIS A 89 18.47 -14.07 -19.66
N GLY A 90 18.41 -13.36 -20.80
CA GLY A 90 18.65 -13.92 -22.13
C GLY A 90 17.45 -14.67 -22.73
N LYS A 91 16.42 -15.02 -21.97
CA LYS A 91 15.23 -15.75 -22.43
C LYS A 91 14.10 -14.79 -22.77
N ALA A 92 13.41 -15.03 -23.89
CA ALA A 92 12.22 -14.25 -24.26
C ALA A 92 11.05 -14.62 -23.33
N CYS A 93 10.42 -13.62 -22.74
CA CYS A 93 9.25 -13.78 -21.88
C CYS A 93 8.20 -12.69 -22.17
N PRO A 94 6.93 -12.86 -21.75
CA PRO A 94 5.91 -11.82 -21.83
C PRO A 94 6.31 -10.58 -21.03
N PHE A 95 6.00 -9.39 -21.59
CA PHE A 95 5.91 -8.11 -20.87
C PHE A 95 4.43 -7.83 -20.65
N ILE A 96 3.96 -8.02 -19.44
CA ILE A 96 2.56 -7.89 -19.05
C ILE A 96 2.35 -6.49 -18.49
N CYS A 97 1.60 -5.69 -19.21
CA CYS A 97 1.26 -4.34 -18.82
C CYS A 97 -0.22 -4.28 -18.47
N GLU A 98 -0.51 -3.89 -17.23
CA GLU A 98 -1.86 -3.63 -16.75
C GLU A 98 -2.46 -2.40 -17.44
N ASN A 99 -3.76 -2.42 -17.70
CA ASN A 99 -4.48 -1.18 -17.97
C ASN A 99 -4.62 -0.40 -16.67
N ILE A 100 -3.78 0.61 -16.49
CA ILE A 100 -3.70 1.40 -15.24
C ILE A 100 -5.02 2.13 -14.93
N ASN A 101 -5.78 2.52 -15.96
CA ASN A 101 -7.08 3.18 -15.76
C ASN A 101 -8.15 2.22 -15.21
N ALA A 102 -7.91 0.92 -15.27
CA ALA A 102 -8.76 -0.16 -14.78
C ALA A 102 -8.02 -1.05 -13.76
N CYS A 103 -7.07 -0.50 -13.01
CA CYS A 103 -6.19 -1.27 -12.11
C CYS A 103 -6.93 -1.98 -10.96
N ARG A 104 -8.18 -1.62 -10.70
CA ARG A 104 -9.07 -2.28 -9.73
C ARG A 104 -10.02 -3.31 -10.36
N GLU A 105 -10.02 -3.43 -11.66
CA GLU A 105 -10.75 -4.46 -12.39
C GLU A 105 -9.93 -5.75 -12.48
N ASP A 106 -10.61 -6.89 -12.63
CA ASP A 106 -9.92 -8.15 -12.80
C ASP A 106 -9.30 -8.25 -14.21
N GLN A 107 -7.99 -8.29 -14.27
CA GLN A 107 -7.21 -8.48 -15.47
C GLN A 107 -6.41 -9.80 -15.44
N SER A 108 -6.84 -10.78 -14.65
CA SER A 108 -6.16 -12.09 -14.46
C SER A 108 -5.93 -12.85 -15.77
N ALA A 109 -6.75 -12.60 -16.80
CA ALA A 109 -6.54 -13.12 -18.14
C ALA A 109 -5.14 -12.80 -18.71
N LEU A 110 -4.51 -11.70 -18.28
CA LEU A 110 -3.15 -11.33 -18.67
C LEU A 110 -2.10 -12.35 -18.21
N PHE A 111 -2.37 -13.11 -17.13
CA PHE A 111 -1.43 -14.07 -16.55
C PHE A 111 -1.50 -15.47 -17.16
N GLN A 112 -2.54 -15.78 -17.95
CA GLN A 112 -2.80 -17.13 -18.49
C GLN A 112 -1.66 -17.68 -19.38
N ASN A 113 -0.86 -16.79 -19.98
CA ASN A 113 0.21 -17.18 -20.91
C ASN A 113 1.62 -17.09 -20.30
N ILE A 114 1.74 -17.06 -18.97
CA ILE A 114 3.03 -17.08 -18.30
C ILE A 114 3.58 -18.51 -18.35
N GLY A 115 4.57 -18.72 -19.21
CA GLY A 115 5.23 -20.01 -19.37
C GLY A 115 6.47 -20.15 -18.47
N LYS A 116 7.26 -21.22 -18.70
CA LYS A 116 8.50 -21.53 -17.95
C LYS A 116 9.56 -20.42 -18.00
N ASN A 117 9.51 -19.54 -19.00
CA ASN A 117 10.42 -18.40 -19.11
C ASN A 117 10.04 -17.23 -18.20
N GLY A 118 8.90 -17.31 -17.52
CA GLY A 118 8.38 -16.27 -16.62
C GLY A 118 7.75 -15.08 -17.34
N ALA A 119 7.72 -13.94 -16.66
CA ALA A 119 7.15 -12.70 -17.18
C ALA A 119 7.75 -11.47 -16.48
N VAL A 120 7.62 -10.29 -17.11
CA VAL A 120 7.80 -9.00 -16.48
C VAL A 120 6.43 -8.36 -16.30
N LEU A 121 6.09 -7.99 -15.06
CA LEU A 121 4.83 -7.36 -14.68
C LEU A 121 5.01 -5.85 -14.53
N TYR A 122 4.17 -5.06 -15.19
CA TYR A 122 4.16 -3.61 -15.13
C TYR A 122 2.73 -3.11 -14.86
N GLY A 123 2.43 -2.70 -13.64
CA GLY A 123 1.10 -2.28 -13.23
C GLY A 123 1.01 -2.01 -11.73
N PHE A 124 -0.19 -1.73 -11.22
CA PHE A 124 -0.50 -1.57 -9.79
C PHE A 124 -1.15 -2.81 -9.17
N TRP A 125 -1.90 -3.57 -9.96
CA TRP A 125 -2.49 -4.86 -9.57
C TRP A 125 -3.42 -4.78 -8.36
N GLN A 126 -4.24 -3.73 -8.28
CA GLN A 126 -5.13 -3.44 -7.14
C GLN A 126 -6.42 -4.28 -7.20
N ASN A 127 -6.30 -5.60 -7.16
CA ASN A 127 -7.45 -6.51 -7.20
C ASN A 127 -7.21 -7.72 -6.30
N LEU A 128 -8.20 -8.08 -5.44
CA LEU A 128 -8.11 -9.19 -4.49
C LEU A 128 -7.89 -10.54 -5.16
N ASN A 129 -8.43 -10.76 -6.35
CA ASN A 129 -8.33 -12.03 -7.06
C ASN A 129 -6.87 -12.48 -7.30
N TYR A 130 -5.92 -11.54 -7.23
CA TYR A 130 -4.51 -11.85 -7.48
C TYR A 130 -3.77 -12.41 -6.26
N PHE A 131 -4.24 -12.15 -5.02
CA PHE A 131 -3.45 -12.47 -3.84
C PHE A 131 -4.23 -12.86 -2.59
N ASP A 132 -5.56 -12.66 -2.52
CA ASP A 132 -6.35 -12.84 -1.29
C ASP A 132 -6.18 -14.22 -0.65
N LYS A 133 -6.11 -15.28 -1.45
CA LYS A 133 -5.89 -16.66 -0.97
C LYS A 133 -4.58 -16.89 -0.21
N TYR A 134 -3.62 -15.96 -0.33
CA TYR A 134 -2.34 -15.97 0.40
C TYR A 134 -2.27 -14.90 1.50
N LEU A 135 -3.42 -14.40 1.96
CA LEU A 135 -3.47 -13.33 2.96
C LEU A 135 -2.66 -13.65 4.22
N LEU A 136 -2.70 -14.89 4.72
CA LEU A 136 -1.94 -15.28 5.92
C LEU A 136 -0.42 -15.19 5.70
N ASP A 137 0.05 -15.59 4.52
CA ASP A 137 1.45 -15.45 4.14
C ASP A 137 1.86 -13.97 4.07
N LEU A 138 1.01 -13.14 3.45
CA LEU A 138 1.26 -11.70 3.31
C LEU A 138 1.25 -10.97 4.65
N LYS A 139 0.33 -11.33 5.57
CA LYS A 139 0.32 -10.78 6.94
C LYS A 139 1.63 -11.03 7.68
N ARG A 140 2.22 -12.22 7.53
CA ARG A 140 3.49 -12.57 8.14
C ARG A 140 4.66 -11.77 7.54
N GLN A 141 4.60 -11.46 6.25
CA GLN A 141 5.66 -10.78 5.53
C GLN A 141 5.59 -9.25 5.63
N PHE A 142 4.38 -8.69 5.75
CA PHE A 142 4.18 -7.23 5.74
C PHE A 142 4.31 -6.63 7.16
N VAL A 143 5.33 -7.06 7.85
CA VAL A 143 5.76 -6.51 9.15
C VAL A 143 7.18 -5.96 9.03
N PRO A 144 7.58 -4.98 9.86
CA PRO A 144 8.96 -4.49 9.89
C PRO A 144 9.98 -5.62 10.07
N ASN A 145 11.09 -5.59 9.35
CA ASN A 145 12.22 -6.51 9.54
C ASN A 145 13.28 -5.99 10.52
N TYR A 146 12.92 -4.99 11.30
CA TYR A 146 13.74 -4.32 12.30
C TYR A 146 12.93 -4.10 13.60
N ALA A 147 13.63 -3.82 14.71
CA ALA A 147 12.99 -3.41 15.94
C ALA A 147 12.54 -1.95 15.86
N LEU A 148 11.29 -1.66 16.28
CA LEU A 148 10.80 -0.28 16.33
C LEU A 148 11.67 0.57 17.26
N GLU A 149 11.94 1.80 16.86
CA GLU A 149 12.54 2.80 17.75
C GLU A 149 11.59 3.14 18.91
N LYS A 150 12.15 3.69 19.99
CA LYS A 150 11.39 3.94 21.23
C LYS A 150 10.10 4.70 21.01
N GLU A 151 10.11 5.76 20.20
CA GLU A 151 8.94 6.58 19.93
C GLU A 151 7.80 5.76 19.30
N SER A 152 8.09 4.97 18.28
CA SER A 152 7.11 4.08 17.63
C SER A 152 6.65 2.96 18.57
N ALA A 153 7.56 2.41 19.39
CA ALA A 153 7.23 1.36 20.35
C ALA A 153 6.30 1.88 21.47
N ASP A 154 6.52 3.09 21.98
CA ASP A 154 5.67 3.71 23.01
C ASP A 154 4.25 3.95 22.45
N ILE A 155 4.11 4.41 21.21
CA ILE A 155 2.81 4.59 20.55
C ILE A 155 2.13 3.22 20.34
N LEU A 156 2.86 2.19 19.92
CA LEU A 156 2.31 0.84 19.75
C LEU A 156 1.77 0.31 21.08
N GLN A 157 2.50 0.50 22.19
CA GLN A 157 2.03 0.12 23.52
C GLN A 157 0.74 0.84 23.87
N GLN A 158 0.63 2.16 23.60
CA GLN A 158 -0.59 2.91 23.82
C GLN A 158 -1.76 2.36 22.98
N ILE A 159 -1.55 2.10 21.68
CA ILE A 159 -2.54 1.48 20.79
C ILE A 159 -3.11 0.18 21.37
N GLN A 160 -2.25 -0.65 21.97
CA GLN A 160 -2.61 -1.96 22.51
C GLN A 160 -3.35 -1.90 23.85
N THR A 161 -3.28 -0.77 24.57
CA THR A 161 -3.89 -0.63 25.91
C THR A 161 -5.27 0.03 25.89
N VAL A 162 -5.71 0.55 24.75
CA VAL A 162 -6.99 1.26 24.60
C VAL A 162 -7.84 0.63 23.51
N ASN A 163 -9.12 1.00 23.42
CA ASN A 163 -9.91 0.73 22.22
C ASN A 163 -9.52 1.69 21.10
N SER A 164 -8.54 1.29 20.29
CA SER A 164 -7.86 2.15 19.33
C SER A 164 -8.54 2.16 17.96
N VAL A 165 -8.70 3.35 17.37
CA VAL A 165 -9.16 3.55 15.99
C VAL A 165 -8.03 4.21 15.22
N GLY A 166 -7.44 3.49 14.28
CA GLY A 166 -6.46 4.03 13.36
C GLY A 166 -7.15 4.85 12.26
N VAL A 167 -6.78 6.11 12.13
CA VAL A 167 -7.37 7.03 11.14
C VAL A 167 -6.32 7.40 10.11
N HIS A 168 -6.57 7.07 8.84
CA HIS A 168 -5.68 7.47 7.75
C HIS A 168 -6.26 8.66 6.98
N ILE A 169 -5.59 9.81 7.10
CA ILE A 169 -5.93 11.06 6.39
C ILE A 169 -4.94 11.28 5.25
N ARG A 170 -5.42 11.24 4.01
CA ARG A 170 -4.60 11.49 2.82
C ARG A 170 -5.00 12.81 2.19
N ARG A 171 -4.08 13.78 2.19
CA ARG A 171 -4.30 15.14 1.69
C ARG A 171 -3.25 15.57 0.66
N GLY A 172 -2.01 15.54 0.95
CA GLY A 172 -0.84 15.99 0.16
C GLY A 172 -1.09 16.21 -1.34
N ASP A 173 -0.83 15.19 -2.14
CA ASP A 173 -1.13 15.22 -3.57
C ASP A 173 -2.64 15.11 -3.89
N PHE A 174 -3.46 14.53 -2.98
CA PHE A 174 -4.90 14.35 -3.18
C PHE A 174 -5.65 15.69 -3.24
N VAL A 175 -5.25 16.70 -2.48
CA VAL A 175 -5.82 18.05 -2.56
C VAL A 175 -5.63 18.62 -3.96
N LYS A 176 -4.42 18.50 -4.53
CA LYS A 176 -4.10 19.00 -5.87
C LYS A 176 -4.84 18.25 -6.99
N LEU A 177 -5.18 16.98 -6.74
CA LEU A 177 -5.89 16.10 -7.68
C LEU A 177 -7.42 16.15 -7.51
N GLY A 178 -7.93 16.85 -6.50
CA GLY A 178 -9.36 16.87 -6.17
C GLY A 178 -9.89 15.55 -5.60
N TRP A 179 -9.03 14.74 -4.99
CA TRP A 179 -9.35 13.42 -4.39
C TRP A 179 -9.43 13.46 -2.87
N ASP A 180 -9.10 14.59 -2.25
CA ASP A 180 -9.25 14.78 -0.81
C ASP A 180 -10.74 14.68 -0.43
N LYS A 181 -11.02 13.97 0.66
CA LYS A 181 -12.40 13.78 1.15
C LYS A 181 -12.95 14.98 1.91
N GLY A 182 -12.10 15.94 2.26
CA GLY A 182 -12.46 17.12 3.02
C GLY A 182 -12.69 16.85 4.50
N GLN A 183 -12.76 17.93 5.27
CA GLN A 183 -12.90 17.88 6.73
C GLN A 183 -14.19 17.15 7.16
N GLU A 184 -15.31 17.46 6.50
CA GLU A 184 -16.63 16.91 6.87
C GLU A 184 -16.65 15.37 6.86
N TYR A 185 -15.94 14.74 5.92
CA TYR A 185 -15.80 13.28 5.87
C TYR A 185 -15.13 12.75 7.13
N TYR A 186 -14.01 13.37 7.51
CA TYR A 186 -13.26 12.93 8.69
C TYR A 186 -14.03 13.21 10.00
N ASP A 187 -14.67 14.36 10.13
CA ASP A 187 -15.50 14.69 11.31
C ASP A 187 -16.64 13.67 11.50
N LYS A 188 -17.38 13.37 10.44
CA LYS A 188 -18.44 12.36 10.45
C LYS A 188 -17.95 10.97 10.83
N GLY A 189 -16.78 10.58 10.32
CA GLY A 189 -16.19 9.28 10.64
C GLY A 189 -15.76 9.16 12.10
N LEU A 190 -15.13 10.19 12.66
CA LEU A 190 -14.80 10.23 14.09
C LEU A 190 -16.06 10.15 14.95
N GLU A 191 -17.12 10.90 14.61
CA GLU A 191 -18.41 10.83 15.29
C GLU A 191 -19.05 9.44 15.19
N TRP A 192 -18.97 8.80 14.02
CA TRP A 192 -19.48 7.45 13.82
C TRP A 192 -18.81 6.46 14.78
N PHE A 193 -17.48 6.50 14.90
CA PHE A 193 -16.75 5.64 15.82
C PHE A 193 -17.06 5.96 17.28
N LYS A 194 -17.20 7.23 17.68
CA LYS A 194 -17.60 7.61 19.04
C LYS A 194 -18.99 7.12 19.43
N LYS A 195 -19.93 7.03 18.49
CA LYS A 195 -21.25 6.44 18.72
C LYS A 195 -21.19 4.91 18.93
N GLN A 196 -20.28 4.23 18.23
CA GLN A 196 -20.10 2.79 18.39
C GLN A 196 -19.26 2.43 19.62
N PHE A 197 -18.25 3.24 19.92
CA PHE A 197 -17.24 3.03 20.95
C PHE A 197 -16.95 4.34 21.68
N PRO A 198 -17.75 4.70 22.72
CA PRO A 198 -17.60 6.00 23.40
C PRO A 198 -16.20 6.25 23.97
N ASP A 199 -15.51 5.20 24.43
CA ASP A 199 -14.20 5.28 25.06
C ASP A 199 -13.03 5.12 24.07
N CYS A 200 -13.29 5.06 22.75
CA CYS A 200 -12.21 4.86 21.79
C CYS A 200 -11.27 6.08 21.73
N GLN A 201 -10.00 5.77 21.42
CA GLN A 201 -8.98 6.77 21.09
C GLN A 201 -8.60 6.66 19.60
N PHE A 202 -8.40 7.81 18.98
CA PHE A 202 -8.03 7.93 17.57
C PHE A 202 -6.53 8.12 17.42
N PHE A 203 -5.91 7.29 16.59
CA PHE A 203 -4.50 7.39 16.20
C PHE A 203 -4.47 7.84 14.74
N ILE A 204 -4.15 9.13 14.51
CA ILE A 204 -4.25 9.74 13.18
C ILE A 204 -2.89 9.75 12.50
N VAL A 205 -2.80 9.06 11.36
CA VAL A 205 -1.66 9.09 10.44
C VAL A 205 -2.02 9.95 9.22
N SER A 206 -1.15 10.88 8.84
CA SER A 206 -1.39 11.76 7.69
C SER A 206 -0.10 12.21 7.02
N ASP A 207 -0.17 12.43 5.72
CA ASP A 207 0.87 13.13 4.94
C ASP A 207 0.76 14.67 5.02
N ASP A 208 -0.25 15.20 5.73
CA ASP A 208 -0.48 16.63 6.04
C ASP A 208 -0.66 16.79 7.55
N VAL A 209 0.42 16.54 8.29
CA VAL A 209 0.42 16.56 9.77
C VAL A 209 0.02 17.93 10.32
N GLN A 210 0.43 19.00 9.65
CA GLN A 210 0.11 20.35 10.10
C GLN A 210 -1.40 20.60 10.09
N TRP A 211 -2.08 20.21 9.02
CA TRP A 211 -3.53 20.29 8.92
C TRP A 211 -4.23 19.47 10.01
N VAL A 212 -3.72 18.27 10.31
CA VAL A 212 -4.28 17.43 11.39
C VAL A 212 -4.09 18.09 12.76
N LYS A 213 -2.91 18.68 13.05
CA LYS A 213 -2.63 19.40 14.29
C LYS A 213 -3.58 20.58 14.48
N GLU A 214 -3.84 21.34 13.43
CA GLU A 214 -4.75 22.49 13.48
C GLU A 214 -6.21 22.10 13.73
N ARG A 215 -6.66 20.94 13.24
CA ARG A 215 -8.07 20.51 13.32
C ARG A 215 -8.36 19.62 14.54
N TYR A 216 -7.44 18.76 14.88
CA TYR A 216 -7.69 17.70 15.87
C TYR A 216 -6.71 17.73 17.05
N GLY A 217 -5.68 18.58 17.02
CA GLY A 217 -4.62 18.60 18.03
C GLY A 217 -5.08 18.96 19.46
N ASN A 218 -6.22 19.62 19.60
CA ASN A 218 -6.79 19.99 20.91
C ASN A 218 -7.77 18.94 21.48
N ARG A 219 -7.96 17.81 20.79
CA ARG A 219 -8.88 16.76 21.27
C ARG A 219 -8.12 15.78 22.18
N GLU A 220 -8.65 15.56 23.36
CA GLU A 220 -8.08 14.62 24.34
C GLU A 220 -8.14 13.16 23.89
N ASP A 221 -9.07 12.81 22.98
CA ASP A 221 -9.26 11.49 22.44
C ASP A 221 -8.46 11.22 21.13
N VAL A 222 -7.55 12.14 20.76
CA VAL A 222 -6.75 12.04 19.53
C VAL A 222 -5.25 12.01 19.84
N VAL A 223 -4.58 11.04 19.27
CA VAL A 223 -3.11 10.95 19.19
C VAL A 223 -2.70 11.16 17.74
N ILE A 224 -1.92 12.19 17.46
CA ILE A 224 -1.36 12.43 16.14
C ILE A 224 -0.08 11.61 16.01
N VAL A 225 -0.08 10.62 15.14
CA VAL A 225 1.07 9.76 14.86
C VAL A 225 1.98 10.50 13.86
N ASP A 226 3.04 11.10 14.37
CA ASP A 226 4.03 11.88 13.61
C ASP A 226 5.42 11.53 14.11
N VAL A 227 5.83 10.26 13.88
CA VAL A 227 7.11 9.75 14.39
C VAL A 227 8.29 10.33 13.59
N ASN A 228 9.39 10.61 14.30
CA ASN A 228 10.61 11.14 13.70
C ASN A 228 11.69 10.05 13.59
N THR A 229 11.38 8.97 12.84
CA THR A 229 12.27 7.84 12.61
C THR A 229 12.73 7.81 11.15
N GLN A 230 13.84 7.11 10.88
CA GLN A 230 14.29 6.89 9.49
C GLN A 230 13.35 5.97 8.70
N THR A 231 12.49 5.25 9.40
CA THR A 231 11.52 4.30 8.86
C THR A 231 10.08 4.77 8.99
N LYS A 232 9.87 6.09 9.13
CA LYS A 232 8.59 6.74 9.41
C LYS A 232 7.41 6.13 8.65
N ASP A 233 7.48 6.03 7.34
CA ASP A 233 6.36 5.51 6.51
C ASP A 233 5.96 4.08 6.92
N ILE A 234 6.93 3.25 7.31
CA ILE A 234 6.68 1.86 7.71
C ILE A 234 6.18 1.79 9.15
N ASP A 235 6.78 2.59 10.03
CA ASP A 235 6.36 2.67 11.43
C ASP A 235 4.91 3.14 11.52
N GLU A 236 4.55 4.25 10.86
CA GLU A 236 3.19 4.78 10.81
C GLU A 236 2.20 3.77 10.21
N PHE A 237 2.59 3.07 9.14
CA PHE A 237 1.78 2.01 8.55
C PHE A 237 1.54 0.87 9.54
N PHE A 238 2.60 0.41 10.22
CA PHE A 238 2.52 -0.68 11.17
C PHE A 238 1.67 -0.30 12.39
N LEU A 239 1.84 0.91 12.92
CA LEU A 239 1.01 1.45 14.00
C LEU A 239 -0.47 1.48 13.60
N LEU A 240 -0.77 2.02 12.41
CA LEU A 240 -2.13 2.07 11.88
C LEU A 240 -2.76 0.67 11.75
N ALA A 241 -2.01 -0.32 11.24
CA ALA A 241 -2.48 -1.68 11.07
C ALA A 241 -2.73 -2.43 12.40
N ASN A 242 -2.10 -2.00 13.49
CA ASN A 242 -2.23 -2.59 14.83
C ASN A 242 -3.34 -1.96 15.68
N CYS A 243 -4.02 -0.91 15.21
CA CYS A 243 -5.21 -0.40 15.89
C CYS A 243 -6.36 -1.43 15.85
N ASN A 244 -7.28 -1.37 16.84
CA ASN A 244 -8.43 -2.30 16.87
C ASN A 244 -9.36 -2.12 15.67
N HIS A 245 -9.57 -0.88 15.24
CA HIS A 245 -10.46 -0.49 14.16
C HIS A 245 -9.76 0.48 13.19
N GLN A 246 -10.29 0.67 11.98
CA GLN A 246 -9.73 1.62 11.01
C GLN A 246 -10.79 2.52 10.39
N PHE A 247 -10.41 3.78 10.22
CA PHE A 247 -11.12 4.75 9.39
C PHE A 247 -10.17 5.25 8.30
N ILE A 248 -10.50 5.00 7.04
CA ILE A 248 -9.57 5.18 5.93
C ILE A 248 -10.11 6.13 4.85
N SER A 249 -9.19 6.87 4.23
CA SER A 249 -9.41 7.51 2.93
C SER A 249 -9.31 6.49 1.78
N GLU A 250 -9.54 6.91 0.54
CA GLU A 250 -9.40 6.06 -0.65
C GLU A 250 -7.93 5.86 -1.07
N SER A 251 -7.04 5.67 -0.11
CA SER A 251 -5.61 5.47 -0.32
C SER A 251 -5.22 4.01 -0.13
N THR A 252 -4.34 3.51 -0.99
CA THR A 252 -3.79 2.14 -0.89
C THR A 252 -3.01 1.91 0.41
N PHE A 253 -2.45 2.95 1.02
CA PHE A 253 -1.77 2.87 2.31
C PHE A 253 -2.75 2.51 3.45
N GLY A 254 -3.80 3.31 3.62
CA GLY A 254 -4.83 3.03 4.63
C GLY A 254 -5.59 1.74 4.36
N TRP A 255 -5.82 1.42 3.08
CA TRP A 255 -6.44 0.18 2.67
C TRP A 255 -5.66 -1.05 3.15
N TRP A 256 -4.36 -1.11 2.89
CA TRP A 256 -3.51 -2.21 3.35
C TRP A 256 -3.45 -2.31 4.87
N ALA A 257 -3.35 -1.19 5.59
CA ALA A 257 -3.38 -1.20 7.04
C ALA A 257 -4.67 -1.84 7.59
N ALA A 258 -5.84 -1.47 7.02
CA ALA A 258 -7.13 -2.05 7.39
C ALA A 258 -7.26 -3.53 6.98
N TYR A 259 -6.75 -3.91 5.82
CA TYR A 259 -6.82 -5.27 5.31
C TYR A 259 -5.96 -6.24 6.12
N LEU A 260 -4.75 -5.82 6.50
CA LEU A 260 -3.81 -6.64 7.29
C LEU A 260 -4.17 -6.73 8.78
N ASN A 261 -4.99 -5.83 9.29
CA ASN A 261 -5.42 -5.87 10.70
C ASN A 261 -6.00 -7.25 11.06
N THR A 262 -5.50 -7.84 12.15
CA THR A 262 -5.83 -9.20 12.58
C THR A 262 -6.97 -9.27 13.58
N ASN A 263 -7.49 -8.13 14.07
CA ASN A 263 -8.61 -8.12 15.01
C ASN A 263 -9.88 -8.70 14.34
N PRO A 264 -10.43 -9.83 14.81
CA PRO A 264 -11.61 -10.45 14.22
C PRO A 264 -12.87 -9.59 14.38
N ASN A 265 -12.88 -8.68 15.34
CA ASN A 265 -14.00 -7.77 15.63
C ASN A 265 -13.78 -6.37 15.06
N LYS A 266 -12.78 -6.19 14.19
CA LYS A 266 -12.51 -4.89 13.62
C LYS A 266 -13.71 -4.31 12.90
N LYS A 267 -13.93 -3.01 13.08
CA LYS A 267 -14.76 -2.18 12.21
C LYS A 267 -13.85 -1.37 11.29
N VAL A 268 -14.18 -1.37 10.03
CA VAL A 268 -13.50 -0.53 9.04
C VAL A 268 -14.52 0.40 8.41
N LEU A 269 -14.25 1.70 8.46
CA LEU A 269 -15.06 2.72 7.81
C LEU A 269 -14.30 3.25 6.60
N ALA A 270 -14.88 3.12 5.41
CA ALA A 270 -14.27 3.47 4.14
C ALA A 270 -15.16 4.43 3.32
N PRO A 271 -14.61 5.17 2.34
CA PRO A 271 -15.40 6.06 1.51
C PRO A 271 -16.46 5.30 0.69
N LYS A 272 -17.67 5.87 0.62
CA LYS A 272 -18.80 5.27 -0.11
C LYS A 272 -18.52 5.15 -1.62
N GLU A 273 -17.82 6.11 -2.20
CA GLU A 273 -17.50 6.14 -3.63
C GLU A 273 -16.34 5.21 -4.02
N ALA A 274 -15.62 4.67 -3.04
CA ALA A 274 -14.49 3.79 -3.31
C ALA A 274 -14.96 2.50 -4.01
N LYS A 275 -14.34 2.21 -5.17
CA LYS A 275 -14.74 1.14 -6.08
C LYS A 275 -13.69 0.04 -6.20
N GLY A 276 -14.10 -1.09 -6.79
CA GLY A 276 -13.28 -2.28 -6.99
C GLY A 276 -13.45 -3.30 -5.87
N ASN A 277 -13.18 -4.58 -6.17
CA ASN A 277 -13.38 -5.68 -5.22
C ASN A 277 -12.54 -5.55 -3.94
N ILE A 278 -11.46 -4.74 -3.97
CA ILE A 278 -10.68 -4.41 -2.77
C ILE A 278 -11.51 -3.64 -1.72
N PHE A 279 -12.61 -3.00 -2.10
CA PHE A 279 -13.52 -2.33 -1.17
C PHE A 279 -14.83 -3.10 -0.90
N ASP A 280 -15.01 -4.30 -1.47
CA ASP A 280 -16.18 -5.16 -1.30
C ASP A 280 -15.96 -6.20 -0.17
N LEU A 281 -15.32 -5.76 0.93
CA LEU A 281 -14.92 -6.59 2.07
C LEU A 281 -15.92 -6.56 3.24
N GLY A 282 -17.15 -6.10 3.01
CA GLY A 282 -18.14 -5.93 4.07
C GLY A 282 -17.81 -4.75 5.02
N TRP A 283 -16.95 -3.84 4.59
CA TRP A 283 -16.62 -2.62 5.34
C TRP A 283 -17.77 -1.62 5.34
N GLU A 284 -17.92 -0.90 6.46
CA GLU A 284 -18.87 0.19 6.56
C GLU A 284 -18.51 1.32 5.60
N LYS A 285 -19.52 2.02 5.08
CA LYS A 285 -19.34 3.07 4.06
C LYS A 285 -19.87 4.40 4.54
N LEU A 286 -19.10 5.45 4.33
CA LEU A 286 -19.45 6.83 4.71
C LEU A 286 -19.44 7.76 3.49
#